data_43c52b28ce55361a8d76fa05820d98c0
#
_entry.id   43c52b28ce55361a8d76fa05820d98c0
#
_cell.length_a   1.000
_cell.length_b   1.000
_cell.length_c   1.000
_cell.angle_alpha   90.00
_cell.angle_beta   90.00
_cell.angle_gamma   90.00
#
_symmetry.space_group_name_H-M   'P 1'
#
loop_
_entity.id
_entity.type
_entity.pdbx_description
1 polymer ?
#
loop_
_entity_poly.entity_id
_entity_poly.type
_entity_poly.pdbx_seq_one_letter_code
_entity_poly.pdbx_strand_id
1 'polypeptide(L)'
;TREQIEKMPANNVLDVMRTMPGVTVDSARSFYGTSTQNKVIIRGMGGDDVNGRVLVLMDGLPVMAAGNNIFNWDTISLDTVERIEVVRGPASALYGSSAMGGVINIITRKPTEEGFKTTAGTKFGRYNTWQNKLYHTGAIDKFSYAISGSMLKSRGFNVLPEHSPKAGSNRNEFNSAREKVENYNGALALNYRFDETADLSIHGEMSSFENTGRWHIEDFNLYSNKHQGIGARLHKDFGVVDSSFSVRGDFTKSDYDNASKTVKTSEAPSKMRTVSWDQSNTFALGDMHLFTVGVAGSWGKFDSESNYFTSTRYTQKGGKELNLSGYLQDEISILDGKLTVVPGVRYDYWRSKGYLQDTNDKVNPDKQDFASASNVRFSPKLGVRVDPWDNLVVFRSNYGEAFRAPTLNDLFGGSIIGSSRYKSNPNLKPELSKTWDVGVDVNPTDRLTLNVTGYKTWAEDYIANVPKGKEDGYNIKMKENIDKVTITGIEANIHYQYNEYLKLFAEGTALRPEIRSGANQGNHLHNVPTRKASLGFTFSHPDWFTLQGSATWLGRIWQDQTDNGDIAEGNFWLGEFKLSRRFDYERYWLEPFIEMQGITTKDEIRYTNGSRVPINMFFVGLEAGF
;
A
#
# COMPACT_ATOMS: atom_id res chain seq x y z
N THR A 1 -8.42 -12.71 4.91
CA THR A 1 -8.58 -14.02 4.23
C THR A 1 -9.50 -13.88 3.03
N ARG A 2 -9.48 -14.86 2.11
CA ARG A 2 -10.34 -14.90 0.91
C ARG A 2 -11.82 -14.81 1.29
N GLU A 3 -12.27 -15.61 2.24
CA GLU A 3 -13.65 -15.60 2.74
C GLU A 3 -14.10 -14.20 3.20
N GLN A 4 -13.24 -13.48 3.90
CA GLN A 4 -13.54 -12.11 4.34
C GLN A 4 -13.63 -11.16 3.14
N ILE A 5 -12.67 -11.23 2.21
CA ILE A 5 -12.63 -10.38 1.02
C ILE A 5 -13.90 -10.52 0.18
N GLU A 6 -14.39 -11.74 -0.03
CA GLU A 6 -15.60 -12.02 -0.82
C GLU A 6 -16.88 -11.43 -0.19
N LYS A 7 -16.95 -11.41 1.14
CA LYS A 7 -18.09 -10.85 1.87
C LYS A 7 -18.06 -9.31 1.97
N MET A 8 -16.88 -8.69 1.80
CA MET A 8 -16.72 -7.23 1.94
C MET A 8 -17.21 -6.47 0.71
N PRO A 9 -17.78 -5.26 0.88
CA PRO A 9 -18.05 -4.33 -0.21
C PRO A 9 -16.76 -3.63 -0.65
N ALA A 10 -15.85 -4.35 -1.31
CA ALA A 10 -14.55 -3.86 -1.70
C ALA A 10 -14.39 -3.85 -3.24
N ASN A 11 -13.79 -2.79 -3.77
CA ASN A 11 -13.48 -2.67 -5.20
C ASN A 11 -11.99 -2.96 -5.48
N ASN A 12 -11.12 -2.74 -4.51
CA ASN A 12 -9.68 -2.91 -4.61
C ASN A 12 -9.07 -3.31 -3.26
N VAL A 13 -7.77 -3.57 -3.25
CA VAL A 13 -7.01 -3.98 -2.06
C VAL A 13 -7.04 -2.92 -0.94
N LEU A 14 -7.10 -1.63 -1.29
CA LEU A 14 -7.15 -0.54 -0.31
C LEU A 14 -8.44 -0.56 0.51
N ASP A 15 -9.57 -0.87 -0.12
CA ASP A 15 -10.87 -0.93 0.56
C ASP A 15 -10.85 -2.00 1.65
N VAL A 16 -10.23 -3.17 1.39
CA VAL A 16 -10.08 -4.26 2.37
C VAL A 16 -9.30 -3.82 3.62
N MET A 17 -8.34 -2.91 3.46
CA MET A 17 -7.49 -2.46 4.57
C MET A 17 -8.09 -1.30 5.38
N ARG A 18 -9.17 -0.66 4.91
CA ARG A 18 -9.74 0.53 5.57
C ARG A 18 -10.18 0.30 7.00
N THR A 19 -10.69 -0.87 7.32
CA THR A 19 -11.14 -1.19 8.69
C THR A 19 -10.00 -1.58 9.63
N MET A 20 -8.83 -2.01 9.13
CA MET A 20 -7.75 -2.56 9.94
C MET A 20 -7.20 -1.54 10.97
N PRO A 21 -6.96 -1.94 12.25
CA PRO A 21 -6.39 -1.07 13.26
C PRO A 21 -4.96 -0.67 12.90
N GLY A 22 -4.57 0.56 13.24
CA GLY A 22 -3.24 1.09 12.94
C GLY A 22 -2.97 1.39 11.46
N VAL A 23 -3.89 1.05 10.56
CA VAL A 23 -3.78 1.29 9.11
C VAL A 23 -4.72 2.41 8.70
N THR A 24 -4.20 3.41 8.02
CA THR A 24 -4.99 4.47 7.38
C THR A 24 -4.74 4.44 5.90
N VAL A 25 -5.82 4.41 5.12
CA VAL A 25 -5.77 4.50 3.65
C VAL A 25 -6.12 5.93 3.26
N ASP A 26 -5.17 6.62 2.67
CA ASP A 26 -5.36 7.93 2.08
C ASP A 26 -5.63 7.77 0.58
N SER A 27 -6.90 7.83 0.19
CA SER A 27 -7.35 7.74 -1.20
C SER A 27 -7.54 9.15 -1.75
N ALA A 28 -6.45 9.81 -2.05
CA ALA A 28 -6.36 11.25 -2.18
C ALA A 28 -7.14 11.90 -3.33
N ARG A 29 -7.62 11.23 -4.36
CA ARG A 29 -8.23 11.94 -5.51
C ARG A 29 -9.33 11.24 -6.27
N SER A 30 -9.55 9.97 -6.15
CA SER A 30 -10.66 9.32 -6.85
C SER A 30 -11.05 8.03 -6.17
N PHE A 31 -12.18 7.50 -6.60
CA PHE A 31 -12.59 6.13 -6.29
C PHE A 31 -11.50 5.10 -6.60
N TYR A 32 -10.65 5.43 -7.57
CA TYR A 32 -9.54 4.66 -8.08
C TYR A 32 -8.27 5.50 -8.22
N GLY A 33 -8.03 6.50 -7.43
CA GLY A 33 -6.97 7.49 -7.45
C GLY A 33 -5.85 7.32 -8.48
N THR A 34 -5.18 8.40 -8.85
CA THR A 34 -3.91 8.23 -9.54
C THR A 34 -2.99 7.46 -8.62
N SER A 35 -2.39 6.37 -9.08
CA SER A 35 -1.51 5.47 -8.33
C SER A 35 -0.44 6.16 -7.48
N THR A 36 -0.03 7.35 -7.89
CA THR A 36 0.97 8.17 -7.21
C THR A 36 0.47 8.88 -5.95
N GLN A 37 -0.84 8.83 -5.67
CA GLN A 37 -1.44 9.60 -4.58
C GLN A 37 -2.15 8.74 -3.53
N ASN A 38 -2.42 7.47 -3.81
CA ASN A 38 -2.96 6.56 -2.82
C ASN A 38 -1.86 6.10 -1.88
N LYS A 39 -1.96 6.46 -0.62
CA LYS A 39 -0.99 6.11 0.42
C LYS A 39 -1.61 5.20 1.45
N VAL A 40 -0.82 4.27 1.93
CA VAL A 40 -1.12 3.52 3.13
C VAL A 40 -0.18 3.98 4.23
N ILE A 41 -0.75 4.40 5.34
CA ILE A 41 -0.06 4.89 6.52
C ILE A 41 -0.25 3.85 7.62
N ILE A 42 0.84 3.35 8.18
CA ILE A 42 0.78 2.40 9.30
C ILE A 42 1.41 3.06 10.52
N ARG A 43 0.67 3.07 11.66
CA ARG A 43 1.11 3.69 12.93
C ARG A 43 1.60 5.14 12.77
N GLY A 44 0.98 5.89 11.86
CA GLY A 44 1.33 7.29 11.60
C GLY A 44 2.59 7.52 10.75
N MET A 45 3.24 6.45 10.27
CA MET A 45 4.41 6.56 9.38
C MET A 45 3.95 6.66 7.92
N GLY A 46 4.24 7.78 7.26
CA GLY A 46 3.94 7.97 5.83
C GLY A 46 2.98 9.10 5.48
N GLY A 47 2.67 10.00 6.42
CA GLY A 47 1.67 11.07 6.23
C GLY A 47 2.09 12.28 5.39
N ASP A 48 3.36 12.49 5.09
CA ASP A 48 3.86 13.65 4.36
C ASP A 48 4.15 13.37 2.88
N ASP A 49 4.82 14.28 2.18
CA ASP A 49 5.07 14.22 0.74
C ASP A 49 6.03 13.10 0.29
N VAL A 50 6.56 12.31 1.23
CA VAL A 50 7.55 11.27 0.96
C VAL A 50 6.90 9.88 1.03
N ASN A 51 7.06 9.09 -0.03
CA ASN A 51 6.55 7.73 -0.12
C ASN A 51 7.57 6.69 0.35
N GLY A 52 7.11 5.44 0.54
CA GLY A 52 7.99 4.30 0.76
C GLY A 52 8.42 4.08 2.20
N ARG A 53 7.61 4.49 3.21
CA ARG A 53 7.80 4.12 4.62
C ARG A 53 6.99 2.89 5.03
N VAL A 54 6.13 2.42 4.14
CA VAL A 54 5.42 1.14 4.24
C VAL A 54 5.83 0.30 3.04
N LEU A 55 6.35 -0.89 3.28
CA LEU A 55 6.79 -1.80 2.23
C LEU A 55 5.61 -2.65 1.75
N VAL A 56 5.46 -2.78 0.44
CA VAL A 56 4.47 -3.68 -0.17
C VAL A 56 5.18 -4.85 -0.83
N LEU A 57 4.73 -6.04 -0.49
CA LEU A 57 5.21 -7.30 -1.03
C LEU A 57 4.08 -8.02 -1.79
N MET A 58 4.44 -8.81 -2.77
CA MET A 58 3.60 -9.83 -3.39
C MET A 58 4.33 -11.17 -3.28
N ASP A 59 3.67 -12.13 -2.64
CA ASP A 59 4.23 -13.45 -2.34
C ASP A 59 5.63 -13.39 -1.69
N GLY A 60 5.82 -12.41 -0.79
CA GLY A 60 7.05 -12.19 -0.04
C GLY A 60 8.11 -11.33 -0.73
N LEU A 61 7.98 -10.98 -2.02
CA LEU A 61 8.93 -10.15 -2.74
C LEU A 61 8.47 -8.70 -2.92
N PRO A 62 9.38 -7.70 -2.80
CA PRO A 62 9.05 -6.30 -2.99
C PRO A 62 8.49 -6.00 -4.39
N VAL A 63 7.38 -5.26 -4.44
CA VAL A 63 6.73 -4.79 -5.69
C VAL A 63 6.72 -3.27 -5.81
N MET A 64 7.57 -2.61 -5.05
CA MET A 64 7.70 -1.15 -5.07
C MET A 64 8.42 -0.69 -6.34
N ALA A 65 7.89 0.34 -6.98
CA ALA A 65 8.48 0.88 -8.19
C ALA A 65 9.86 1.51 -7.95
N ALA A 66 10.86 1.10 -8.74
CA ALA A 66 12.17 1.72 -8.72
C ALA A 66 12.06 3.25 -8.92
N GLY A 67 12.85 4.00 -8.18
CA GLY A 67 12.93 5.45 -8.32
C GLY A 67 12.11 6.25 -7.33
N ASN A 68 10.94 5.81 -6.89
CA ASN A 68 10.09 6.57 -5.97
C ASN A 68 9.45 5.74 -4.83
N ASN A 69 9.66 4.44 -4.82
CA ASN A 69 9.05 3.51 -3.85
C ASN A 69 7.52 3.68 -3.72
N ILE A 70 6.84 3.87 -4.85
CA ILE A 70 5.39 3.90 -4.92
C ILE A 70 4.90 2.54 -5.41
N PHE A 71 3.87 2.01 -4.78
CA PHE A 71 3.12 0.87 -5.27
C PHE A 71 1.82 1.33 -5.94
N ASN A 72 1.56 0.83 -7.14
CA ASN A 72 0.31 1.10 -7.83
C ASN A 72 -0.75 0.06 -7.44
N TRP A 73 -1.66 0.44 -6.56
CA TRP A 73 -2.73 -0.42 -6.04
C TRP A 73 -3.74 -0.88 -7.10
N ASP A 74 -3.79 -0.20 -8.25
CA ASP A 74 -4.70 -0.54 -9.35
C ASP A 74 -4.17 -1.69 -10.22
N THR A 75 -2.93 -2.12 -10.00
CA THR A 75 -2.31 -3.23 -10.76
C THR A 75 -2.77 -4.61 -10.32
N ILE A 76 -3.43 -4.73 -9.16
CA ILE A 76 -3.86 -6.00 -8.58
C ILE A 76 -5.38 -6.08 -8.54
N SER A 77 -5.92 -7.15 -9.13
CA SER A 77 -7.32 -7.53 -8.96
C SER A 77 -7.53 -8.28 -7.65
N LEU A 78 -8.58 -7.93 -6.89
CA LEU A 78 -8.95 -8.67 -5.67
C LEU A 78 -9.23 -10.16 -5.93
N ASP A 79 -9.60 -10.54 -7.15
CA ASP A 79 -9.90 -11.93 -7.50
C ASP A 79 -8.65 -12.82 -7.48
N THR A 80 -7.46 -12.22 -7.61
CA THR A 80 -6.17 -12.93 -7.52
C THR A 80 -5.61 -13.00 -6.11
N VAL A 81 -6.23 -12.32 -5.13
CA VAL A 81 -5.74 -12.23 -3.75
C VAL A 81 -6.35 -13.32 -2.90
N GLU A 82 -5.52 -14.13 -2.25
CA GLU A 82 -5.91 -15.11 -1.24
C GLU A 82 -6.09 -14.45 0.12
N ARG A 83 -5.10 -13.64 0.53
CA ARG A 83 -5.12 -12.89 1.79
C ARG A 83 -4.16 -11.71 1.75
N ILE A 84 -4.41 -10.76 2.61
CA ILE A 84 -3.53 -9.62 2.86
C ILE A 84 -3.02 -9.73 4.29
N GLU A 85 -1.71 -9.76 4.44
CA GLU A 85 -1.02 -9.81 5.72
C GLU A 85 -0.43 -8.44 6.01
N VAL A 86 -0.67 -7.90 7.21
CA VAL A 86 -0.15 -6.60 7.62
C VAL A 86 0.70 -6.75 8.88
N VAL A 87 1.99 -6.50 8.74
CA VAL A 87 2.92 -6.39 9.86
C VAL A 87 3.02 -4.92 10.24
N ARG A 88 2.69 -4.57 11.47
CA ARG A 88 2.69 -3.19 11.98
C ARG A 88 3.94 -2.93 12.81
N GLY A 89 4.59 -1.80 12.56
CA GLY A 89 5.86 -1.43 13.17
C GLY A 89 7.09 -1.83 12.36
N PRO A 90 8.31 -1.61 12.87
CA PRO A 90 9.55 -1.78 12.13
C PRO A 90 9.79 -3.26 11.78
N ALA A 91 9.98 -3.52 10.50
CA ALA A 91 10.16 -4.87 9.98
C ALA A 91 11.41 -5.03 9.08
N SER A 92 12.33 -4.05 9.12
CA SER A 92 13.55 -4.11 8.28
C SER A 92 14.45 -5.29 8.60
N ALA A 93 14.40 -5.86 9.81
CA ALA A 93 15.18 -7.03 10.18
C ALA A 93 14.90 -8.29 9.33
N LEU A 94 13.76 -8.35 8.64
CA LEU A 94 13.43 -9.42 7.69
C LEU A 94 13.32 -8.89 6.25
N TYR A 95 12.72 -7.72 6.08
CA TYR A 95 12.27 -7.24 4.77
C TYR A 95 13.12 -6.10 4.20
N GLY A 96 14.07 -5.54 4.97
CA GLY A 96 14.99 -4.49 4.52
C GLY A 96 14.37 -3.10 4.45
N SER A 97 14.81 -2.30 3.49
CA SER A 97 14.43 -0.91 3.33
C SER A 97 12.92 -0.71 3.18
N SER A 98 12.44 0.46 3.60
CA SER A 98 11.03 0.89 3.47
C SER A 98 10.03 0.25 4.44
N ALA A 99 10.46 -0.64 5.32
CA ALA A 99 9.61 -1.29 6.32
C ALA A 99 9.59 -0.53 7.66
N MET A 100 9.52 0.82 7.64
CA MET A 100 9.55 1.67 8.84
C MET A 100 8.21 1.66 9.60
N GLY A 101 7.10 1.87 8.92
CA GLY A 101 5.76 1.82 9.48
C GLY A 101 5.21 0.40 9.55
N GLY A 102 5.64 -0.45 8.61
CA GLY A 102 5.21 -1.83 8.50
C GLY A 102 5.37 -2.40 7.11
N VAL A 103 4.83 -3.60 6.95
CA VAL A 103 4.83 -4.37 5.70
C VAL A 103 3.41 -4.81 5.38
N ILE A 104 3.04 -4.70 4.12
CA ILE A 104 1.81 -5.28 3.55
C ILE A 104 2.24 -6.36 2.59
N ASN A 105 1.90 -7.62 2.88
CA ASN A 105 2.19 -8.74 2.01
C ASN A 105 0.89 -9.26 1.38
N ILE A 106 0.80 -9.17 0.07
CA ILE A 106 -0.34 -9.64 -0.72
C ILE A 106 -0.01 -11.04 -1.19
N ILE A 107 -0.74 -12.02 -0.68
CA ILE A 107 -0.57 -13.43 -1.06
C ILE A 107 -1.55 -13.74 -2.17
N THR A 108 -1.04 -14.24 -3.28
CA THR A 108 -1.84 -14.60 -4.45
C THR A 108 -2.51 -15.97 -4.28
N ARG A 109 -3.66 -16.14 -4.93
CA ARG A 109 -4.39 -17.41 -4.93
C ARG A 109 -3.61 -18.48 -5.67
N LYS A 110 -3.48 -19.63 -5.03
CA LYS A 110 -2.96 -20.85 -5.65
C LYS A 110 -4.09 -21.85 -5.81
N PRO A 111 -4.27 -22.46 -6.98
CA PRO A 111 -5.23 -23.54 -7.15
C PRO A 111 -4.72 -24.77 -6.37
N THR A 112 -5.57 -25.33 -5.51
CA THR A 112 -5.21 -26.47 -4.64
C THR A 112 -6.12 -27.68 -4.79
N GLU A 113 -7.27 -27.52 -5.46
CA GLU A 113 -8.28 -28.57 -5.60
C GLU A 113 -8.19 -29.21 -6.99
N GLU A 114 -8.51 -30.50 -7.06
CA GLU A 114 -8.67 -31.18 -8.34
C GLU A 114 -9.95 -30.70 -9.07
N GLY A 115 -9.93 -30.81 -10.40
CA GLY A 115 -11.01 -30.39 -11.25
C GLY A 115 -10.91 -28.94 -11.71
N PHE A 116 -12.02 -28.40 -12.16
CA PHE A 116 -12.10 -27.06 -12.75
C PHE A 116 -13.19 -26.26 -12.06
N LYS A 117 -12.89 -24.99 -11.75
CA LYS A 117 -13.84 -24.03 -11.18
C LYS A 117 -13.76 -22.72 -11.93
N THR A 118 -14.91 -22.17 -12.28
CA THR A 118 -15.01 -20.85 -12.90
C THR A 118 -15.90 -19.96 -12.06
N THR A 119 -15.47 -18.74 -11.83
CA THR A 119 -16.30 -17.69 -11.20
C THR A 119 -16.32 -16.48 -12.12
N ALA A 120 -17.50 -15.99 -12.45
CA ALA A 120 -17.70 -14.76 -13.20
C ALA A 120 -18.56 -13.79 -12.38
N GLY A 121 -18.26 -12.51 -12.45
CA GLY A 121 -19.02 -11.49 -11.74
C GLY A 121 -19.16 -10.22 -12.56
N THR A 122 -20.29 -9.55 -12.39
CA THR A 122 -20.57 -8.23 -12.95
C THR A 122 -21.24 -7.36 -11.91
N LYS A 123 -20.87 -6.09 -11.84
CA LYS A 123 -21.61 -5.10 -11.07
C LYS A 123 -21.69 -3.76 -11.79
N PHE A 124 -22.79 -3.08 -11.56
CA PHE A 124 -23.09 -1.76 -12.10
C PHE A 124 -23.51 -0.82 -10.97
N GLY A 125 -23.11 0.44 -11.03
CA GLY A 125 -23.45 1.39 -9.98
C GLY A 125 -23.31 2.85 -10.36
N ARG A 126 -23.30 3.67 -9.32
CA ARG A 126 -23.25 5.14 -9.42
C ARG A 126 -22.08 5.58 -10.30
N TYR A 127 -22.22 6.73 -10.95
CA TYR A 127 -21.27 7.31 -11.92
C TYR A 127 -21.07 6.44 -13.17
N ASN A 128 -22.06 5.62 -13.51
CA ASN A 128 -22.01 4.69 -14.62
C ASN A 128 -20.78 3.77 -14.51
N THR A 129 -20.55 3.27 -13.30
CA THR A 129 -19.43 2.37 -13.00
C THR A 129 -19.81 0.94 -13.35
N TRP A 130 -19.00 0.30 -14.20
CA TRP A 130 -19.08 -1.10 -14.55
C TRP A 130 -17.84 -1.81 -14.08
N GLN A 131 -18.02 -2.95 -13.42
CA GLN A 131 -16.94 -3.85 -13.09
C GLN A 131 -17.33 -5.27 -13.51
N ASN A 132 -16.44 -5.92 -14.25
CA ASN A 132 -16.59 -7.32 -14.65
C ASN A 132 -15.33 -8.08 -14.21
N LYS A 133 -15.50 -9.33 -13.82
CA LYS A 133 -14.44 -10.21 -13.39
C LYS A 133 -14.66 -11.63 -13.87
N LEU A 134 -13.57 -12.32 -14.13
CA LEU A 134 -13.53 -13.74 -14.45
C LEU A 134 -12.34 -14.36 -13.72
N TYR A 135 -12.57 -15.45 -13.06
CA TYR A 135 -11.53 -16.28 -12.46
C TYR A 135 -11.80 -17.74 -12.81
N HIS A 136 -10.82 -18.38 -13.44
CA HIS A 136 -10.87 -19.78 -13.78
C HIS A 136 -9.67 -20.49 -13.19
N THR A 137 -9.87 -21.63 -12.55
CA THR A 137 -8.82 -22.44 -11.97
C THR A 137 -9.04 -23.92 -12.33
N GLY A 138 -7.95 -24.63 -12.54
CA GLY A 138 -7.97 -26.05 -12.79
C GLY A 138 -6.77 -26.74 -12.15
N ALA A 139 -6.99 -27.98 -11.70
CA ALA A 139 -5.93 -28.84 -11.18
C ALA A 139 -6.10 -30.26 -11.76
N ILE A 140 -4.99 -30.80 -12.27
CA ILE A 140 -4.89 -32.13 -12.86
C ILE A 140 -3.59 -32.75 -12.36
N ASP A 141 -3.69 -33.76 -11.52
CA ASP A 141 -2.55 -34.45 -10.90
C ASP A 141 -1.59 -33.45 -10.22
N LYS A 142 -0.37 -33.33 -10.72
CA LYS A 142 0.71 -32.48 -10.18
C LYS A 142 0.66 -31.03 -10.68
N PHE A 143 -0.15 -30.75 -11.66
CA PHE A 143 -0.25 -29.43 -12.30
C PHE A 143 -1.53 -28.73 -11.93
N SER A 144 -1.41 -27.47 -11.54
CA SER A 144 -2.56 -26.61 -11.33
C SER A 144 -2.33 -25.21 -11.90
N TYR A 145 -3.40 -24.55 -12.30
CA TYR A 145 -3.34 -23.21 -12.87
C TYR A 145 -4.54 -22.36 -12.47
N ALA A 146 -4.35 -21.05 -12.50
CA ALA A 146 -5.44 -20.08 -12.41
C ALA A 146 -5.24 -18.97 -13.43
N ILE A 147 -6.32 -18.55 -14.08
CA ILE A 147 -6.37 -17.42 -15.01
C ILE A 147 -7.42 -16.46 -14.50
N SER A 148 -7.08 -15.19 -14.46
CA SER A 148 -8.04 -14.14 -14.09
C SER A 148 -8.02 -12.98 -15.07
N GLY A 149 -9.17 -12.35 -15.20
CA GLY A 149 -9.34 -11.09 -15.93
C GLY A 149 -10.34 -10.20 -15.22
N SER A 150 -10.04 -8.91 -15.11
CA SER A 150 -10.99 -7.93 -14.60
C SER A 150 -10.96 -6.64 -15.40
N MET A 151 -12.12 -6.00 -15.48
CA MET A 151 -12.31 -4.72 -16.15
C MET A 151 -13.14 -3.83 -15.24
N LEU A 152 -12.71 -2.59 -15.09
CA LEU A 152 -13.44 -1.54 -14.42
C LEU A 152 -13.49 -0.31 -15.29
N LYS A 153 -14.69 0.25 -15.48
CA LYS A 153 -14.92 1.53 -16.16
C LYS A 153 -15.84 2.39 -15.34
N SER A 154 -15.51 3.67 -15.20
CA SER A 154 -16.35 4.65 -14.53
C SER A 154 -16.29 5.98 -15.26
N ARG A 155 -17.43 6.68 -15.35
CA ARG A 155 -17.47 8.09 -15.79
C ARG A 155 -16.97 9.04 -14.71
N GLY A 156 -16.72 8.51 -13.51
CA GLY A 156 -16.17 9.21 -12.36
C GLY A 156 -17.08 10.33 -11.83
N PHE A 157 -16.55 11.00 -10.83
CA PHE A 157 -17.22 12.11 -10.15
C PHE A 157 -16.31 13.35 -10.15
N ASN A 158 -16.85 14.48 -9.75
CA ASN A 158 -16.09 15.72 -9.65
C ASN A 158 -15.24 15.70 -8.36
N VAL A 159 -13.92 15.59 -8.51
CA VAL A 159 -12.95 15.57 -7.40
C VAL A 159 -12.59 16.97 -6.89
N LEU A 160 -12.93 18.03 -7.63
CA LEU A 160 -12.62 19.41 -7.22
C LEU A 160 -13.62 19.93 -6.19
N PRO A 161 -13.16 20.66 -5.17
CA PRO A 161 -14.04 21.29 -4.19
C PRO A 161 -14.94 22.35 -4.85
N GLU A 162 -16.21 22.44 -4.43
CA GLU A 162 -17.18 23.44 -4.91
C GLU A 162 -16.71 24.89 -4.70
N HIS A 163 -15.79 25.09 -3.77
CA HIS A 163 -15.30 26.38 -3.30
C HIS A 163 -13.83 26.65 -3.65
N SER A 164 -13.27 25.96 -4.66
CA SER A 164 -11.92 26.33 -5.12
C SER A 164 -11.99 27.68 -5.84
N PRO A 165 -11.60 28.80 -5.18
CA PRO A 165 -11.78 30.11 -5.76
C PRO A 165 -10.63 30.42 -6.69
N LYS A 166 -10.74 30.08 -7.97
CA LYS A 166 -10.11 30.91 -8.99
C LYS A 166 -11.19 31.85 -9.50
N ALA A 167 -11.00 33.14 -9.22
CA ALA A 167 -11.88 34.22 -9.67
C ALA A 167 -12.17 34.06 -11.16
N GLY A 168 -13.49 33.99 -11.50
CA GLY A 168 -13.98 33.96 -12.87
C GLY A 168 -14.58 32.66 -13.38
N SER A 169 -14.58 31.57 -12.61
CA SER A 169 -15.19 30.31 -13.06
C SER A 169 -16.67 30.21 -12.78
N ASN A 170 -17.43 29.88 -13.81
CA ASN A 170 -18.90 29.75 -13.76
C ASN A 170 -19.27 28.40 -13.08
N ARG A 171 -20.15 28.42 -12.07
CA ARG A 171 -20.52 27.25 -11.23
C ARG A 171 -21.03 26.05 -12.02
N ASN A 172 -21.64 26.27 -13.20
CA ASN A 172 -22.18 25.21 -14.06
C ASN A 172 -21.06 24.42 -14.82
N GLU A 173 -19.91 25.03 -15.03
CA GLU A 173 -18.77 24.39 -15.71
C GLU A 173 -17.98 23.48 -14.75
N PHE A 174 -17.98 23.79 -13.45
CA PHE A 174 -17.39 22.96 -12.39
C PHE A 174 -18.04 21.58 -12.29
N ASN A 175 -19.36 21.49 -12.48
CA ASN A 175 -20.09 20.23 -12.42
C ASN A 175 -19.81 19.27 -13.59
N SER A 176 -19.14 19.72 -14.66
CA SER A 176 -18.76 18.89 -15.80
C SER A 176 -17.38 18.24 -15.70
N ALA A 177 -16.58 18.64 -14.72
CA ALA A 177 -15.20 18.13 -14.52
C ALA A 177 -15.20 16.77 -13.80
N ARG A 178 -15.48 15.71 -14.53
CA ARG A 178 -15.50 14.34 -14.00
C ARG A 178 -14.17 13.62 -14.29
N GLU A 179 -13.68 12.91 -13.29
CA GLU A 179 -12.52 12.05 -13.42
C GLU A 179 -12.94 10.66 -13.92
N LYS A 180 -12.70 10.37 -15.21
CA LYS A 180 -12.97 9.06 -15.79
C LYS A 180 -11.88 8.08 -15.42
N VAL A 181 -12.25 6.82 -15.22
CA VAL A 181 -11.30 5.74 -14.93
C VAL A 181 -11.60 4.53 -15.80
N GLU A 182 -10.54 3.96 -16.37
CA GLU A 182 -10.54 2.65 -16.99
C GLU A 182 -9.40 1.82 -16.42
N ASN A 183 -9.69 0.60 -15.96
CA ASN A 183 -8.70 -0.32 -15.42
C ASN A 183 -8.96 -1.73 -15.96
N TYR A 184 -7.92 -2.35 -16.48
CA TYR A 184 -7.92 -3.73 -17.01
C TYR A 184 -6.80 -4.50 -16.35
N ASN A 185 -7.11 -5.63 -15.75
CA ASN A 185 -6.14 -6.52 -15.14
C ASN A 185 -6.27 -7.93 -15.71
N GLY A 186 -5.14 -8.59 -15.88
CA GLY A 186 -5.06 -10.01 -16.21
C GLY A 186 -3.97 -10.67 -15.39
N ALA A 187 -4.19 -11.90 -14.94
CA ALA A 187 -3.16 -12.66 -14.26
C ALA A 187 -3.24 -14.15 -14.61
N LEU A 188 -2.08 -14.80 -14.53
CA LEU A 188 -1.88 -16.23 -14.72
C LEU A 188 -1.03 -16.76 -13.57
N ALA A 189 -1.51 -17.77 -12.88
CA ALA A 189 -0.73 -18.54 -11.90
C ALA A 189 -0.60 -19.97 -12.36
N LEU A 190 0.59 -20.52 -12.29
CA LEU A 190 0.91 -21.91 -12.61
C LEU A 190 1.59 -22.52 -11.37
N ASN A 191 1.24 -23.73 -11.02
CA ASN A 191 1.90 -24.48 -9.98
C ASN A 191 2.15 -25.91 -10.43
N TYR A 192 3.36 -26.39 -10.24
CA TYR A 192 3.74 -27.77 -10.51
C TYR A 192 4.37 -28.39 -9.25
N ARG A 193 3.73 -29.44 -8.76
CA ARG A 193 4.19 -30.22 -7.60
C ARG A 193 5.01 -31.40 -8.09
N PHE A 194 6.32 -31.36 -7.88
CA PHE A 194 7.22 -32.46 -8.24
C PHE A 194 6.93 -33.70 -7.39
N ASP A 195 6.82 -33.49 -6.09
CA ASP A 195 6.50 -34.47 -5.06
C ASP A 195 5.86 -33.75 -3.85
N GLU A 196 5.65 -34.47 -2.74
CA GLU A 196 5.05 -33.89 -1.51
C GLU A 196 5.93 -32.82 -0.85
N THR A 197 7.22 -32.78 -1.19
CA THR A 197 8.24 -31.91 -0.58
C THR A 197 8.71 -30.79 -1.50
N ALA A 198 8.32 -30.80 -2.79
CA ALA A 198 8.83 -29.82 -3.76
C ALA A 198 7.75 -29.30 -4.70
N ASP A 199 7.71 -27.97 -4.86
CA ASP A 199 6.84 -27.29 -5.83
C ASP A 199 7.53 -26.11 -6.52
N LEU A 200 7.08 -25.85 -7.74
CA LEU A 200 7.41 -24.66 -8.51
C LEU A 200 6.13 -23.88 -8.77
N SER A 201 6.09 -22.63 -8.30
CA SER A 201 5.00 -21.70 -8.58
C SER A 201 5.49 -20.58 -9.50
N ILE A 202 4.71 -20.23 -10.51
CA ILE A 202 4.95 -19.08 -11.41
C ILE A 202 3.70 -18.22 -11.39
N HIS A 203 3.86 -16.92 -11.18
CA HIS A 203 2.79 -15.94 -11.23
C HIS A 203 3.15 -14.83 -12.21
N GLY A 204 2.23 -14.51 -13.12
CA GLY A 204 2.36 -13.39 -14.05
C GLY A 204 1.13 -12.51 -13.97
N GLU A 205 1.32 -11.19 -14.01
CA GLU A 205 0.21 -10.25 -14.09
C GLU A 205 0.52 -9.11 -15.07
N MET A 206 -0.55 -8.55 -15.61
CA MET A 206 -0.53 -7.36 -16.42
C MET A 206 -1.69 -6.44 -16.07
N SER A 207 -1.45 -5.14 -16.11
CA SER A 207 -2.50 -4.16 -15.94
C SER A 207 -2.34 -2.96 -16.87
N SER A 208 -3.47 -2.35 -17.21
CA SER A 208 -3.55 -1.08 -17.91
C SER A 208 -4.57 -0.21 -17.23
N PHE A 209 -4.09 0.87 -16.64
CA PHE A 209 -4.90 1.85 -15.91
C PHE A 209 -4.84 3.20 -16.63
N GLU A 210 -5.98 3.81 -16.85
CA GLU A 210 -6.10 5.17 -17.39
C GLU A 210 -7.05 5.98 -16.53
N ASN A 211 -6.63 7.20 -16.22
CA ASN A 211 -7.42 8.16 -15.47
C ASN A 211 -7.33 9.53 -16.15
N THR A 212 -8.49 10.14 -16.42
CA THR A 212 -8.58 11.49 -16.95
C THR A 212 -9.10 12.42 -15.86
N GLY A 213 -8.22 13.18 -15.23
CA GLY A 213 -8.54 14.18 -14.22
C GLY A 213 -8.67 15.57 -14.80
N ARG A 214 -9.47 16.45 -14.17
CA ARG A 214 -9.52 17.87 -14.47
C ARG A 214 -9.09 18.69 -13.27
N TRP A 215 -8.11 19.58 -13.46
CA TRP A 215 -7.64 20.51 -12.46
C TRP A 215 -8.39 21.84 -12.50
N HIS A 216 -8.87 22.19 -13.69
CA HIS A 216 -9.57 23.42 -14.00
C HIS A 216 -10.56 23.14 -15.14
N ILE A 217 -11.49 24.05 -15.40
CA ILE A 217 -12.52 23.93 -16.44
C ILE A 217 -11.92 23.64 -17.82
N GLU A 218 -10.78 24.26 -18.12
CA GLU A 218 -10.08 24.14 -19.40
C GLU A 218 -8.86 23.23 -19.32
N ASP A 219 -8.39 22.88 -18.11
CA ASP A 219 -7.14 22.13 -17.90
C ASP A 219 -7.47 20.71 -17.43
N PHE A 220 -6.98 19.72 -18.14
CA PHE A 220 -7.11 18.31 -17.77
C PHE A 220 -5.77 17.61 -17.83
N ASN A 221 -5.66 16.55 -17.09
CA ASN A 221 -4.54 15.63 -17.16
C ASN A 221 -5.03 14.23 -17.52
N LEU A 222 -4.24 13.54 -18.29
CA LEU A 222 -4.37 12.12 -18.55
C LEU A 222 -3.20 11.41 -17.86
N TYR A 223 -3.54 10.52 -16.93
CA TYR A 223 -2.56 9.60 -16.37
C TYR A 223 -2.83 8.21 -16.91
N SER A 224 -1.81 7.58 -17.49
CA SER A 224 -1.84 6.18 -17.86
C SER A 224 -0.71 5.41 -17.18
N ASN A 225 -1.00 4.18 -16.81
CA ASN A 225 -0.04 3.27 -16.21
C ASN A 225 -0.23 1.88 -16.80
N LYS A 226 0.85 1.31 -17.32
CA LYS A 226 0.90 -0.08 -17.79
C LYS A 226 1.95 -0.82 -16.99
N HIS A 227 1.52 -1.89 -16.35
CA HIS A 227 2.37 -2.72 -15.52
C HIS A 227 2.38 -4.16 -16.03
N GLN A 228 3.53 -4.81 -15.90
CA GLN A 228 3.73 -6.23 -16.14
C GLN A 228 4.65 -6.76 -15.04
N GLY A 229 4.24 -7.83 -14.39
CA GLY A 229 5.02 -8.53 -13.37
C GLY A 229 5.09 -10.01 -13.69
N ILE A 230 6.21 -10.62 -13.37
CA ILE A 230 6.39 -12.07 -13.39
C ILE A 230 7.25 -12.50 -12.21
N GLY A 231 6.75 -13.47 -11.45
CA GLY A 231 7.45 -14.07 -10.32
C GLY A 231 7.53 -15.59 -10.46
N ALA A 232 8.56 -16.17 -9.89
CA ALA A 232 8.70 -17.62 -9.75
C ALA A 232 9.23 -17.95 -8.36
N ARG A 233 8.71 -19.02 -7.76
CA ARG A 233 9.17 -19.58 -6.49
C ARG A 233 9.38 -21.06 -6.64
N LEU A 234 10.57 -21.52 -6.29
CA LEU A 234 10.94 -22.92 -6.11
C LEU A 234 11.02 -23.20 -4.61
N HIS A 235 10.26 -24.14 -4.15
CA HIS A 235 10.27 -24.60 -2.77
C HIS A 235 10.71 -26.08 -2.71
N LYS A 236 11.52 -26.42 -1.73
CA LYS A 236 11.93 -27.80 -1.45
C LYS A 236 12.17 -28.00 0.04
N ASP A 237 11.44 -28.92 0.61
CA ASP A 237 11.71 -29.48 1.93
C ASP A 237 12.67 -30.68 1.79
N PHE A 238 13.85 -30.57 2.42
CA PHE A 238 14.87 -31.62 2.49
C PHE A 238 14.74 -32.45 3.79
N GLY A 239 13.66 -32.27 4.54
CA GLY A 239 13.40 -32.89 5.84
C GLY A 239 14.10 -32.17 7.00
N VAL A 240 15.37 -31.81 6.86
CA VAL A 240 16.14 -31.05 7.86
C VAL A 240 16.08 -29.54 7.58
N VAL A 241 16.01 -29.16 6.32
CA VAL A 241 16.00 -27.77 5.85
C VAL A 241 14.83 -27.56 4.90
N ASP A 242 13.95 -26.63 5.21
CA ASP A 242 12.98 -26.08 4.29
C ASP A 242 13.63 -24.92 3.52
N SER A 243 13.71 -25.03 2.21
CA SER A 243 14.41 -24.09 1.33
C SER A 243 13.48 -23.47 0.30
N SER A 244 13.52 -22.14 0.15
CA SER A 244 12.71 -21.42 -0.81
C SER A 244 13.56 -20.40 -1.56
N PHE A 245 13.57 -20.49 -2.89
CA PHE A 245 14.13 -19.48 -3.78
C PHE A 245 13.00 -18.79 -4.52
N SER A 246 12.95 -17.48 -4.46
CA SER A 246 11.96 -16.64 -5.13
C SER A 246 12.64 -15.57 -5.97
N VAL A 247 12.10 -15.31 -7.15
CA VAL A 247 12.56 -14.23 -8.05
C VAL A 247 11.36 -13.55 -8.69
N ARG A 248 11.44 -12.22 -8.87
CA ARG A 248 10.39 -11.43 -9.49
C ARG A 248 10.98 -10.31 -10.34
N GLY A 249 10.38 -10.09 -11.51
CA GLY A 249 10.65 -8.96 -12.38
C GLY A 249 9.40 -8.12 -12.59
N ASP A 250 9.52 -6.79 -12.48
CA ASP A 250 8.46 -5.81 -12.71
C ASP A 250 8.88 -4.79 -13.75
N PHE A 251 7.98 -4.49 -14.67
CA PHE A 251 8.12 -3.45 -15.66
C PHE A 251 6.90 -2.54 -15.62
N THR A 252 7.13 -1.24 -15.39
CA THR A 252 6.06 -0.24 -15.36
C THR A 252 6.37 0.89 -16.32
N LYS A 253 5.40 1.25 -17.14
CA LYS A 253 5.41 2.46 -17.96
C LYS A 253 4.27 3.35 -17.50
N SER A 254 4.59 4.60 -17.12
CA SER A 254 3.58 5.60 -16.76
C SER A 254 3.76 6.82 -17.66
N ASP A 255 2.65 7.38 -18.11
CA ASP A 255 2.61 8.62 -18.86
C ASP A 255 1.68 9.61 -18.12
N TYR A 256 2.15 10.84 -17.93
CA TYR A 256 1.38 11.91 -17.33
C TYR A 256 1.33 13.11 -18.27
N ASP A 257 0.17 13.32 -18.88
CA ASP A 257 -0.05 14.36 -19.87
C ASP A 257 -0.90 15.47 -19.25
N ASN A 258 -0.50 16.73 -19.51
CA ASN A 258 -1.34 17.89 -19.23
C ASN A 258 -1.81 18.52 -20.54
N ALA A 259 -3.05 19.00 -20.52
CA ALA A 259 -3.61 19.75 -21.63
C ALA A 259 -4.45 20.92 -21.12
N SER A 260 -4.42 22.03 -21.88
CA SER A 260 -5.30 23.18 -21.69
C SER A 260 -6.22 23.29 -22.89
N LYS A 261 -7.53 23.36 -22.64
CA LYS A 261 -8.58 23.27 -23.65
C LYS A 261 -8.49 21.95 -24.44
N THR A 262 -7.93 22.00 -25.62
CA THR A 262 -7.72 20.84 -26.51
C THR A 262 -6.25 20.64 -26.88
N VAL A 263 -5.36 21.47 -26.35
CA VAL A 263 -3.94 21.48 -26.70
C VAL A 263 -3.14 20.82 -25.58
N LYS A 264 -2.36 19.79 -25.93
CA LYS A 264 -1.40 19.16 -25.01
C LYS A 264 -0.32 20.19 -24.63
N THR A 265 -0.16 20.45 -23.35
CA THR A 265 0.77 21.46 -22.80
C THR A 265 2.04 20.84 -22.28
N SER A 266 1.97 19.61 -21.79
CA SER A 266 3.15 18.84 -21.38
C SER A 266 2.88 17.34 -21.39
N GLU A 267 3.97 16.56 -21.43
CA GLU A 267 3.96 15.12 -21.20
C GLU A 267 5.12 14.73 -20.28
N ALA A 268 4.93 13.66 -19.51
CA ALA A 268 5.95 13.16 -18.59
C ALA A 268 5.97 11.63 -18.57
N PRO A 269 6.48 10.98 -19.64
CA PRO A 269 6.66 9.54 -19.64
C PRO A 269 7.72 9.09 -18.65
N SER A 270 7.47 7.97 -18.01
CA SER A 270 8.44 7.30 -17.13
C SER A 270 8.45 5.80 -17.33
N LYS A 271 9.60 5.19 -17.14
CA LYS A 271 9.84 3.75 -17.24
C LYS A 271 10.57 3.26 -16.00
N MET A 272 10.04 2.22 -15.39
CA MET A 272 10.61 1.60 -14.20
C MET A 272 10.76 0.12 -14.44
N ARG A 273 11.89 -0.44 -13.99
CA ARG A 273 12.20 -1.87 -14.06
C ARG A 273 12.80 -2.27 -12.75
N THR A 274 12.31 -3.35 -12.17
CA THR A 274 12.84 -3.91 -10.93
C THR A 274 12.99 -5.41 -11.10
N VAL A 275 14.06 -5.96 -10.57
CA VAL A 275 14.24 -7.40 -10.39
C VAL A 275 14.60 -7.61 -8.93
N SER A 276 13.86 -8.47 -8.25
CA SER A 276 14.06 -8.80 -6.84
C SER A 276 14.18 -10.31 -6.69
N TRP A 277 14.97 -10.78 -5.75
CA TRP A 277 15.12 -12.20 -5.43
C TRP A 277 15.35 -12.38 -3.94
N ASP A 278 14.98 -13.54 -3.43
CA ASP A 278 15.21 -13.97 -2.05
C ASP A 278 15.48 -15.47 -2.02
N GLN A 279 16.49 -15.88 -1.28
CA GLN A 279 16.76 -17.26 -0.90
C GLN A 279 16.66 -17.37 0.60
N SER A 280 15.69 -18.10 1.10
CA SER A 280 15.50 -18.37 2.52
C SER A 280 15.59 -19.86 2.83
N ASN A 281 16.15 -20.18 3.99
CA ASN A 281 16.26 -21.53 4.50
C ASN A 281 15.82 -21.54 5.97
N THR A 282 14.92 -22.43 6.31
CA THR A 282 14.43 -22.62 7.67
C THR A 282 14.78 -24.04 8.14
N PHE A 283 15.33 -24.16 9.34
CA PHE A 283 15.68 -25.45 9.92
C PHE A 283 15.58 -25.44 11.44
N ALA A 284 15.14 -26.55 11.99
CA ALA A 284 15.08 -26.76 13.43
C ALA A 284 16.43 -27.28 13.96
N LEU A 285 16.84 -26.80 15.13
CA LEU A 285 17.96 -27.32 15.88
C LEU A 285 17.49 -27.76 17.27
N GLY A 286 17.26 -29.04 17.41
CA GLY A 286 16.55 -29.62 18.55
C GLY A 286 15.07 -29.12 18.57
N ASP A 287 14.45 -29.20 19.74
CA ASP A 287 13.04 -28.83 19.93
C ASP A 287 12.85 -27.34 20.29
N MET A 288 13.97 -26.63 20.54
CA MET A 288 13.93 -25.26 21.05
C MET A 288 14.13 -24.19 19.99
N HIS A 289 14.89 -24.47 18.94
CA HIS A 289 15.37 -23.47 17.99
C HIS A 289 14.82 -23.69 16.59
N LEU A 290 14.24 -22.66 16.00
CA LEU A 290 13.86 -22.63 14.60
C LEU A 290 14.58 -21.46 13.90
N PHE A 291 15.68 -21.78 13.21
CA PHE A 291 16.47 -20.80 12.49
C PHE A 291 15.86 -20.48 11.12
N THR A 292 15.84 -19.20 10.78
CA THR A 292 15.62 -18.73 9.41
C THR A 292 16.83 -17.91 8.98
N VAL A 293 17.50 -18.35 7.92
CA VAL A 293 18.68 -17.70 7.33
C VAL A 293 18.40 -17.41 5.86
N GLY A 294 18.71 -16.21 5.41
CA GLY A 294 18.50 -15.88 4.01
C GLY A 294 19.43 -14.81 3.47
N VAL A 295 19.43 -14.74 2.14
CA VAL A 295 20.07 -13.68 1.36
C VAL A 295 19.07 -13.16 0.34
N ALA A 296 19.05 -11.85 0.16
CA ALA A 296 18.11 -11.21 -0.76
C ALA A 296 18.79 -10.10 -1.54
N GLY A 297 18.23 -9.77 -2.69
CA GLY A 297 18.72 -8.64 -3.46
C GLY A 297 17.67 -8.07 -4.38
N SER A 298 17.90 -6.82 -4.79
CA SER A 298 17.13 -6.18 -5.84
C SER A 298 17.99 -5.27 -6.69
N TRP A 299 17.61 -5.19 -7.96
CA TRP A 299 18.15 -4.22 -8.90
C TRP A 299 16.99 -3.43 -9.52
N GLY A 300 17.14 -2.11 -9.55
CA GLY A 300 16.14 -1.20 -10.09
C GLY A 300 16.71 -0.22 -11.09
N LYS A 301 15.90 0.16 -12.08
CA LYS A 301 16.19 1.24 -13.03
C LYS A 301 14.95 2.11 -13.21
N PHE A 302 15.17 3.41 -13.16
CA PHE A 302 14.17 4.45 -13.38
C PHE A 302 14.66 5.44 -14.42
N ASP A 303 13.82 5.76 -15.41
CA ASP A 303 14.03 6.82 -16.39
C ASP A 303 12.72 7.61 -16.52
N SER A 304 12.80 8.95 -16.51
CA SER A 304 11.64 9.84 -16.69
C SER A 304 12.05 11.06 -17.49
N GLU A 305 11.16 11.48 -18.37
CA GLU A 305 11.29 12.68 -19.21
C GLU A 305 10.11 13.59 -18.93
N SER A 306 10.27 14.89 -19.12
CA SER A 306 9.18 15.86 -19.10
C SER A 306 9.38 16.87 -20.20
N ASN A 307 8.47 16.90 -21.16
CA ASN A 307 8.44 17.81 -22.29
C ASN A 307 7.34 18.85 -22.09
N TYR A 308 7.67 20.12 -22.24
CA TYR A 308 6.72 21.23 -22.13
C TYR A 308 6.54 21.89 -23.51
N PHE A 309 5.37 21.67 -24.13
CA PHE A 309 5.10 22.16 -25.50
C PHE A 309 4.82 23.65 -25.58
N THR A 310 4.54 24.29 -24.45
CA THR A 310 4.35 25.75 -24.35
C THR A 310 5.65 26.53 -24.11
N SER A 311 6.77 25.83 -24.00
CA SER A 311 8.11 26.39 -23.79
C SER A 311 9.17 25.46 -24.39
N THR A 312 10.42 25.93 -24.45
CA THR A 312 11.57 25.09 -24.85
C THR A 312 12.11 24.21 -23.70
N ARG A 313 11.37 24.12 -22.62
CA ARG A 313 11.77 23.38 -21.43
C ARG A 313 11.69 21.88 -21.64
N TYR A 314 12.76 21.21 -21.24
CA TYR A 314 12.89 19.75 -21.22
C TYR A 314 13.58 19.35 -19.90
N THR A 315 13.10 18.29 -19.27
CA THR A 315 13.73 17.69 -18.10
C THR A 315 13.85 16.18 -18.29
N GLN A 316 15.04 15.64 -18.10
CA GLN A 316 15.30 14.20 -18.09
C GLN A 316 16.00 13.81 -16.81
N LYS A 317 15.52 12.77 -16.14
CA LYS A 317 16.12 12.25 -14.92
C LYS A 317 16.02 10.74 -14.87
N GLY A 318 16.94 10.12 -14.14
CA GLY A 318 16.90 8.69 -13.97
C GLY A 318 18.06 8.17 -13.16
N GLY A 319 18.09 6.84 -13.00
CA GLY A 319 19.15 6.20 -12.26
C GLY A 319 18.98 4.69 -12.16
N LYS A 320 19.92 4.11 -11.45
CA LYS A 320 19.96 2.67 -11.12
C LYS A 320 20.24 2.50 -9.64
N GLU A 321 19.67 1.47 -9.06
CA GLU A 321 19.90 1.07 -7.67
C GLU A 321 20.19 -0.43 -7.59
N LEU A 322 21.01 -0.80 -6.64
CA LEU A 322 21.32 -2.19 -6.29
C LEU A 322 21.21 -2.31 -4.78
N ASN A 323 20.46 -3.29 -4.30
CA ASN A 323 20.37 -3.64 -2.90
C ASN A 323 20.79 -5.11 -2.74
N LEU A 324 21.60 -5.41 -1.74
CA LEU A 324 22.04 -6.76 -1.36
C LEU A 324 21.94 -6.88 0.16
N SER A 325 21.55 -8.04 0.64
CA SER A 325 21.35 -8.24 2.08
C SER A 325 21.48 -9.69 2.51
N GLY A 326 21.82 -9.87 3.78
CA GLY A 326 21.75 -11.15 4.48
C GLY A 326 21.02 -11.00 5.80
N TYR A 327 20.23 -11.99 6.19
CA TYR A 327 19.46 -11.97 7.42
C TYR A 327 19.47 -13.31 8.16
N LEU A 328 19.31 -13.22 9.47
CA LEU A 328 19.24 -14.36 10.40
C LEU A 328 18.19 -14.06 11.45
N GLN A 329 17.35 -15.03 11.73
CA GLN A 329 16.41 -15.06 12.84
C GLN A 329 16.46 -16.41 13.51
N ASP A 330 16.31 -16.44 14.83
CA ASP A 330 16.06 -17.64 15.62
C ASP A 330 14.72 -17.49 16.36
N GLU A 331 13.88 -18.48 16.29
CA GLU A 331 12.70 -18.59 17.15
C GLU A 331 13.01 -19.61 18.24
N ILE A 332 13.20 -19.10 19.46
CA ILE A 332 13.60 -19.88 20.63
C ILE A 332 12.34 -20.17 21.45
N SER A 333 11.93 -21.42 21.49
CA SER A 333 10.77 -21.90 22.25
C SER A 333 11.23 -22.55 23.56
N ILE A 334 10.82 -21.98 24.68
CA ILE A 334 11.24 -22.39 26.03
C ILE A 334 9.99 -22.68 26.87
N LEU A 335 10.13 -23.50 27.91
CA LEU A 335 9.05 -23.86 28.85
C LEU A 335 7.83 -24.45 28.11
N ASP A 336 8.06 -25.42 27.25
CA ASP A 336 7.03 -26.09 26.43
C ASP A 336 6.19 -25.09 25.60
N GLY A 337 6.86 -24.09 25.02
CA GLY A 337 6.22 -23.07 24.17
C GLY A 337 5.56 -21.90 24.94
N LYS A 338 5.58 -21.89 26.28
CA LYS A 338 5.04 -20.79 27.09
C LYS A 338 5.85 -19.51 27.01
N LEU A 339 7.13 -19.61 26.69
CA LEU A 339 8.00 -18.47 26.42
C LEU A 339 8.63 -18.65 25.03
N THR A 340 8.37 -17.72 24.12
CA THR A 340 9.02 -17.65 22.82
C THR A 340 9.84 -16.36 22.72
N VAL A 341 11.10 -16.46 22.34
CA VAL A 341 12.01 -15.32 22.14
C VAL A 341 12.50 -15.36 20.70
N VAL A 342 12.37 -14.25 19.99
CA VAL A 342 12.68 -14.18 18.54
C VAL A 342 13.69 -13.07 18.27
N PRO A 343 14.99 -13.28 18.53
CA PRO A 343 16.03 -12.38 18.05
C PRO A 343 16.19 -12.50 16.53
N GLY A 344 16.50 -11.38 15.89
CA GLY A 344 16.76 -11.35 14.47
C GLY A 344 17.62 -10.17 14.09
N VAL A 345 18.28 -10.29 12.96
CA VAL A 345 19.20 -9.29 12.44
C VAL A 345 19.31 -9.36 10.94
N ARG A 346 19.46 -8.21 10.32
CA ARG A 346 19.71 -8.08 8.89
C ARG A 346 20.81 -7.06 8.65
N TYR A 347 21.64 -7.35 7.66
CA TYR A 347 22.65 -6.45 7.10
C TYR A 347 22.25 -6.12 5.67
N ASP A 348 22.11 -4.83 5.37
CA ASP A 348 21.76 -4.32 4.04
C ASP A 348 22.90 -3.46 3.50
N TYR A 349 23.23 -3.66 2.22
CA TYR A 349 24.07 -2.80 1.41
C TYR A 349 23.24 -2.28 0.24
N TRP A 350 23.29 -0.97 -0.01
CA TRP A 350 22.70 -0.42 -1.24
C TRP A 350 23.61 0.57 -1.92
N ARG A 351 23.45 0.68 -3.22
CA ARG A 351 24.18 1.62 -4.08
C ARG A 351 23.22 2.22 -5.09
N SER A 352 23.26 3.57 -5.21
CA SER A 352 22.47 4.34 -6.17
C SER A 352 23.37 5.18 -7.05
N LYS A 353 23.04 5.29 -8.32
CA LYS A 353 23.68 6.18 -9.29
C LYS A 353 22.61 6.81 -10.17
N GLY A 354 22.69 8.12 -10.44
CA GLY A 354 21.67 8.81 -11.21
C GLY A 354 22.19 9.96 -12.03
N TYR A 355 21.27 10.57 -12.78
CA TYR A 355 21.51 11.74 -13.61
C TYR A 355 20.28 12.66 -13.62
N LEU A 356 20.52 13.95 -13.89
CA LEU A 356 19.52 14.98 -14.12
C LEU A 356 19.95 15.89 -15.24
N GLN A 357 19.03 16.22 -16.14
CA GLN A 357 19.14 17.32 -17.10
C GLN A 357 17.91 18.20 -16.95
N ASP A 358 18.07 19.49 -16.78
CA ASP A 358 16.99 20.48 -16.75
C ASP A 358 17.41 21.71 -17.56
N THR A 359 16.87 21.85 -18.76
CA THR A 359 17.21 22.96 -19.66
C THR A 359 16.79 24.35 -19.16
N ASN A 360 15.98 24.40 -18.11
CA ASN A 360 15.67 25.65 -17.40
C ASN A 360 16.67 25.99 -16.28
N ASP A 361 17.64 25.13 -16.01
CA ASP A 361 18.74 25.48 -15.15
C ASP A 361 19.74 26.37 -15.90
N LYS A 362 19.73 27.66 -15.62
CA LYS A 362 20.62 28.62 -16.27
C LYS A 362 22.10 28.43 -15.90
N VAL A 363 22.35 27.74 -14.78
CA VAL A 363 23.71 27.46 -14.29
C VAL A 363 24.21 26.13 -14.89
N ASN A 364 23.35 25.10 -14.95
CA ASN A 364 23.68 23.76 -15.44
C ASN A 364 22.56 23.20 -16.32
N PRO A 365 22.40 23.72 -17.57
CA PRO A 365 21.35 23.23 -18.48
C PRO A 365 21.68 21.86 -19.08
N ASP A 366 22.93 21.44 -18.96
CA ASP A 366 23.41 20.17 -19.51
C ASP A 366 23.14 19.00 -18.57
N LYS A 367 23.26 17.79 -19.12
CA LYS A 367 23.11 16.57 -18.36
C LYS A 367 24.20 16.47 -17.28
N GLN A 368 23.76 16.34 -16.03
CA GLN A 368 24.61 16.14 -14.85
C GLN A 368 24.56 14.67 -14.46
N ASP A 369 25.69 13.99 -14.50
CA ASP A 369 25.83 12.64 -13.94
C ASP A 369 26.34 12.74 -12.49
N PHE A 370 25.60 12.17 -11.55
CA PHE A 370 25.96 12.16 -10.15
C PHE A 370 26.88 10.99 -9.81
N ALA A 371 27.79 11.20 -8.87
CA ALA A 371 28.61 10.11 -8.33
C ALA A 371 27.72 9.05 -7.66
N SER A 372 28.21 7.81 -7.63
CA SER A 372 27.49 6.73 -6.94
C SER A 372 27.46 7.00 -5.43
N ALA A 373 26.28 6.97 -4.84
CA ALA A 373 26.08 6.93 -3.39
C ALA A 373 25.92 5.46 -2.95
N SER A 374 26.64 5.05 -1.92
CA SER A 374 26.48 3.72 -1.30
C SER A 374 26.44 3.84 0.21
N ASN A 375 25.71 2.96 0.86
CA ASN A 375 25.61 2.91 2.30
C ASN A 375 25.31 1.50 2.77
N VAL A 376 25.42 1.28 4.09
CA VAL A 376 25.13 0.01 4.75
C VAL A 376 24.24 0.24 5.97
N ARG A 377 23.45 -0.74 6.32
CA ARG A 377 22.64 -0.70 7.54
C ARG A 377 22.54 -2.07 8.20
N PHE A 378 22.58 -2.03 9.52
CA PHE A 378 22.31 -3.16 10.39
C PHE A 378 21.00 -2.93 11.11
N SER A 379 20.05 -3.87 11.00
CA SER A 379 18.71 -3.75 11.54
C SER A 379 18.42 -4.92 12.49
N PRO A 380 18.53 -4.70 13.81
CA PRO A 380 18.20 -5.72 14.82
C PRO A 380 16.71 -5.72 15.13
N LYS A 381 16.21 -6.87 15.61
CA LYS A 381 14.89 -7.02 16.24
C LYS A 381 14.94 -8.01 17.39
N LEU A 382 14.02 -7.87 18.32
CA LEU A 382 13.76 -8.81 19.41
C LEU A 382 12.27 -8.88 19.67
N GLY A 383 11.67 -10.06 19.50
CA GLY A 383 10.31 -10.37 19.89
C GLY A 383 10.28 -11.26 21.12
N VAL A 384 9.32 -11.05 22.01
CA VAL A 384 9.07 -11.90 23.17
C VAL A 384 7.57 -12.16 23.25
N ARG A 385 7.18 -13.43 23.38
CA ARG A 385 5.82 -13.89 23.64
C ARG A 385 5.82 -14.73 24.91
N VAL A 386 4.92 -14.40 25.82
CA VAL A 386 4.72 -15.15 27.07
C VAL A 386 3.26 -15.61 27.11
N ASP A 387 3.06 -16.92 27.19
CA ASP A 387 1.75 -17.57 27.19
C ASP A 387 1.61 -18.49 28.41
N PRO A 388 1.34 -17.94 29.59
CA PRO A 388 1.33 -18.73 30.82
C PRO A 388 0.05 -19.57 30.98
N TRP A 389 -1.01 -19.30 30.22
CA TRP A 389 -2.35 -19.89 30.39
C TRP A 389 -2.95 -20.42 29.08
N ASP A 390 -2.13 -21.04 28.23
CA ASP A 390 -2.55 -21.78 27.02
C ASP A 390 -3.50 -20.95 26.13
N ASN A 391 -3.01 -19.77 25.69
CA ASN A 391 -3.71 -18.76 24.88
C ASN A 391 -4.85 -17.99 25.59
N LEU A 392 -5.18 -18.24 26.84
CA LEU A 392 -6.17 -17.43 27.54
C LEU A 392 -5.73 -15.97 27.67
N VAL A 393 -4.48 -15.75 28.08
CA VAL A 393 -3.86 -14.42 28.11
C VAL A 393 -2.42 -14.54 27.62
N VAL A 394 -2.09 -13.84 26.55
CA VAL A 394 -0.76 -13.82 25.94
C VAL A 394 -0.19 -12.42 26.03
N PHE A 395 1.00 -12.29 26.58
CA PHE A 395 1.76 -11.04 26.59
C PHE A 395 2.75 -11.02 25.44
N ARG A 396 2.88 -9.88 24.76
CA ARG A 396 3.82 -9.67 23.68
C ARG A 396 4.63 -8.42 23.90
N SER A 397 5.90 -8.44 23.52
CA SER A 397 6.75 -7.25 23.45
C SER A 397 7.67 -7.38 22.25
N ASN A 398 7.78 -6.32 21.44
CA ASN A 398 8.67 -6.30 20.31
C ASN A 398 9.49 -5.00 20.31
N TYR A 399 10.77 -5.14 20.08
CA TYR A 399 11.68 -4.07 19.71
C TYR A 399 12.21 -4.31 18.32
N GLY A 400 12.28 -3.28 17.50
CA GLY A 400 12.88 -3.38 16.18
C GLY A 400 13.39 -2.03 15.68
N GLU A 401 14.41 -2.10 14.81
CA GLU A 401 14.90 -0.98 14.05
C GLU A 401 14.55 -1.15 12.57
N ALA A 402 14.22 -0.06 11.91
CA ALA A 402 13.97 -0.03 10.48
C ALA A 402 14.56 1.23 9.85
N PHE A 403 14.71 1.17 8.53
CA PHE A 403 15.23 2.27 7.75
C PHE A 403 14.52 2.39 6.41
N ARG A 404 14.64 3.58 5.80
CA ARG A 404 14.30 3.82 4.41
C ARG A 404 15.51 4.43 3.69
N ALA A 405 16.06 3.72 2.73
CA ALA A 405 17.06 4.28 1.83
C ALA A 405 16.43 5.41 0.99
N PRO A 406 17.14 6.53 0.76
CA PRO A 406 16.67 7.55 -0.14
C PRO A 406 16.46 6.97 -1.54
N THR A 407 15.31 7.27 -2.15
CA THR A 407 14.99 6.79 -3.50
C THR A 407 15.79 7.53 -4.56
N LEU A 408 15.87 7.00 -5.79
CA LEU A 408 16.50 7.70 -6.90
C LEU A 408 15.89 9.09 -7.13
N ASN A 409 14.57 9.23 -6.93
CA ASN A 409 13.89 10.53 -7.04
C ASN A 409 14.15 11.45 -5.83
N ASP A 410 14.49 10.92 -4.66
CA ASP A 410 14.93 11.74 -3.53
C ASP A 410 16.32 12.33 -3.79
N LEU A 411 17.26 11.52 -4.24
CA LEU A 411 18.66 11.87 -4.48
C LEU A 411 18.84 12.75 -5.73
N PHE A 412 18.23 12.36 -6.84
CA PHE A 412 18.51 12.89 -8.17
C PHE A 412 17.32 13.59 -8.83
N GLY A 413 16.16 13.62 -8.15
CA GLY A 413 14.96 14.25 -8.66
C GLY A 413 15.07 15.76 -8.70
N GLY A 414 14.84 16.35 -9.87
CA GLY A 414 14.65 17.79 -10.06
C GLY A 414 13.38 18.04 -10.86
N SER A 415 12.66 19.11 -10.55
CA SER A 415 11.45 19.51 -11.30
C SER A 415 11.03 20.93 -10.98
N ILE A 416 10.26 21.56 -11.86
CA ILE A 416 9.54 22.78 -11.55
C ILE A 416 8.05 22.44 -11.55
N ILE A 417 7.37 22.77 -10.47
CA ILE A 417 5.94 22.59 -10.29
C ILE A 417 5.35 23.94 -9.88
N GLY A 418 4.56 24.56 -10.76
CA GLY A 418 4.03 25.89 -10.55
C GLY A 418 5.15 26.91 -10.33
N SER A 419 5.12 27.63 -9.21
CA SER A 419 6.15 28.62 -8.81
C SER A 419 7.30 28.04 -8.00
N SER A 420 7.39 26.73 -7.83
CA SER A 420 8.43 26.06 -7.04
C SER A 420 9.39 25.27 -7.92
N ARG A 421 10.69 25.41 -7.66
CA ARG A 421 11.77 24.62 -8.25
C ARG A 421 12.35 23.68 -7.20
N TYR A 422 12.32 22.39 -7.49
CA TYR A 422 12.88 21.34 -6.65
C TYR A 422 14.30 21.01 -7.12
N LYS A 423 15.27 21.10 -6.22
CA LYS A 423 16.67 20.73 -6.50
C LYS A 423 16.99 19.34 -5.97
N SER A 424 17.85 18.60 -6.68
CA SER A 424 18.37 17.30 -6.25
C SER A 424 19.32 17.44 -5.05
N ASN A 425 19.37 16.39 -4.20
CA ASN A 425 20.32 16.29 -3.10
C ASN A 425 20.91 14.87 -3.03
N PRO A 426 22.07 14.63 -3.66
CA PRO A 426 22.70 13.29 -3.65
C PRO A 426 23.32 12.92 -2.28
N ASN A 427 23.35 13.84 -1.31
CA ASN A 427 23.94 13.64 0.02
C ASN A 427 22.94 13.21 1.10
N LEU A 428 21.72 12.86 0.71
CA LEU A 428 20.71 12.39 1.65
C LEU A 428 21.15 11.10 2.35
N LYS A 429 20.95 11.08 3.67
CA LYS A 429 21.12 9.90 4.52
C LYS A 429 19.83 9.07 4.55
N PRO A 430 19.88 7.79 4.90
CA PRO A 430 18.67 6.99 5.14
C PRO A 430 17.89 7.54 6.34
N GLU A 431 16.57 7.47 6.25
CA GLU A 431 15.68 7.68 7.40
C GLU A 431 15.76 6.45 8.32
N LEU A 432 15.69 6.67 9.60
CA LEU A 432 15.80 5.65 10.64
C LEU A 432 14.57 5.66 11.54
N SER A 433 14.12 4.49 11.99
CA SER A 433 13.11 4.37 13.04
C SER A 433 13.45 3.24 14.00
N LYS A 434 13.09 3.44 15.28
CA LYS A 434 13.13 2.45 16.35
C LYS A 434 11.76 2.40 16.98
N THR A 435 11.20 1.22 17.16
CA THR A 435 9.91 1.06 17.82
C THR A 435 10.00 0.02 18.91
N TRP A 436 9.39 0.33 20.02
CA TRP A 436 9.09 -0.64 21.05
C TRP A 436 7.58 -0.72 21.23
N ASP A 437 7.03 -1.92 21.21
CA ASP A 437 5.63 -2.19 21.51
C ASP A 437 5.47 -3.24 22.60
N VAL A 438 4.36 -3.13 23.32
CA VAL A 438 3.90 -4.08 24.33
C VAL A 438 2.41 -4.32 24.09
N GLY A 439 2.03 -5.56 24.05
CA GLY A 439 0.65 -5.97 23.81
C GLY A 439 0.18 -7.10 24.71
N VAL A 440 -1.12 -7.18 24.85
CA VAL A 440 -1.81 -8.28 25.50
C VAL A 440 -2.93 -8.79 24.60
N ASP A 441 -3.01 -10.11 24.44
CA ASP A 441 -4.10 -10.81 23.78
C ASP A 441 -4.87 -11.59 24.83
N VAL A 442 -6.19 -11.45 24.85
CA VAL A 442 -7.07 -12.12 25.83
C VAL A 442 -8.14 -12.88 25.04
N ASN A 443 -8.19 -14.18 25.23
CA ASN A 443 -9.13 -15.09 24.57
C ASN A 443 -9.97 -15.84 25.62
N PRO A 444 -10.95 -15.17 26.25
CA PRO A 444 -11.72 -15.78 27.35
C PRO A 444 -12.53 -17.00 26.93
N THR A 445 -12.85 -17.07 25.65
CA THR A 445 -13.54 -18.18 25.01
C THR A 445 -13.07 -18.30 23.55
N ASP A 446 -13.33 -19.42 22.90
CA ASP A 446 -13.07 -19.61 21.45
C ASP A 446 -13.84 -18.61 20.55
N ARG A 447 -14.79 -17.87 21.11
CA ARG A 447 -15.66 -16.92 20.40
C ARG A 447 -15.28 -15.46 20.61
N LEU A 448 -14.41 -15.15 21.58
CA LEU A 448 -14.06 -13.77 21.92
C LEU A 448 -12.54 -13.60 21.97
N THR A 449 -12.03 -12.72 21.12
CA THR A 449 -10.64 -12.30 21.10
C THR A 449 -10.55 -10.79 21.33
N LEU A 450 -9.71 -10.39 22.27
CA LEU A 450 -9.40 -9.01 22.62
C LEU A 450 -7.90 -8.81 22.48
N ASN A 451 -7.48 -7.78 21.75
CA ASN A 451 -6.06 -7.45 21.64
C ASN A 451 -5.87 -5.96 21.93
N VAL A 452 -4.87 -5.62 22.74
CA VAL A 452 -4.46 -4.25 23.01
C VAL A 452 -2.95 -4.15 22.85
N THR A 453 -2.47 -3.14 22.14
CA THR A 453 -1.04 -2.89 21.93
C THR A 453 -0.74 -1.41 22.11
N GLY A 454 0.14 -1.08 23.04
CA GLY A 454 0.75 0.24 23.15
C GLY A 454 2.10 0.26 22.48
N TYR A 455 2.47 1.35 21.82
CA TYR A 455 3.75 1.48 21.12
C TYR A 455 4.33 2.87 21.19
N LYS A 456 5.66 2.94 21.03
CA LYS A 456 6.38 4.20 20.86
C LYS A 456 7.46 4.03 19.79
N THR A 457 7.40 4.93 18.80
CA THR A 457 8.35 5.01 17.70
C THR A 457 9.18 6.28 17.82
N TRP A 458 10.47 6.18 17.64
CA TRP A 458 11.42 7.29 17.47
C TRP A 458 11.95 7.22 16.05
N ALA A 459 11.78 8.28 15.28
CA ALA A 459 12.31 8.41 13.93
C ALA A 459 13.31 9.58 13.85
N GLU A 460 14.37 9.39 13.10
CA GLU A 460 15.46 10.34 12.89
C GLU A 460 15.79 10.46 11.40
N ASP A 461 16.44 11.57 11.02
CA ASP A 461 16.84 11.85 9.64
C ASP A 461 15.68 11.81 8.63
N TYR A 462 14.50 12.26 9.05
CA TYR A 462 13.31 12.32 8.21
C TYR A 462 13.55 13.16 6.96
N ILE A 463 13.28 12.64 5.77
CA ILE A 463 13.46 13.36 4.51
C ILE A 463 12.21 14.20 4.23
N ALA A 464 12.39 15.52 4.04
CA ALA A 464 11.32 16.42 3.67
C ALA A 464 11.79 17.54 2.74
N ASN A 465 10.84 18.23 2.10
CA ASN A 465 11.09 19.37 1.24
C ASN A 465 11.33 20.63 2.09
N VAL A 466 12.54 21.18 2.06
CA VAL A 466 12.94 22.39 2.81
C VAL A 466 13.01 23.58 1.87
N PRO A 467 12.34 24.72 2.18
CA PRO A 467 12.50 25.96 1.43
C PRO A 467 13.94 26.49 1.51
N LYS A 468 14.51 26.93 0.37
CA LYS A 468 15.87 27.47 0.24
C LYS A 468 15.89 28.90 -0.30
N GLY A 469 14.80 29.65 -0.19
CA GLY A 469 14.67 31.00 -0.69
C GLY A 469 14.14 31.07 -2.13
N LYS A 470 14.51 32.12 -2.86
CA LYS A 470 14.08 32.34 -4.25
C LYS A 470 15.28 32.47 -5.17
N GLU A 471 15.15 31.89 -6.37
CA GLU A 471 16.15 31.96 -7.43
C GLU A 471 15.41 31.98 -8.78
N ASP A 472 15.80 32.88 -9.68
CA ASP A 472 15.19 33.08 -11.00
C ASP A 472 13.65 33.19 -11.00
N GLY A 473 13.08 33.79 -9.94
CA GLY A 473 11.62 33.93 -9.78
C GLY A 473 10.91 32.70 -9.19
N TYR A 474 11.61 31.60 -8.96
CA TYR A 474 11.06 30.38 -8.36
C TYR A 474 11.36 30.31 -6.86
N ASN A 475 10.41 29.76 -6.09
CA ASN A 475 10.65 29.32 -4.72
C ASN A 475 11.48 28.03 -4.77
N ILE A 476 12.70 28.07 -4.26
CA ILE A 476 13.60 26.91 -4.26
C ILE A 476 13.23 25.99 -3.11
N LYS A 477 13.06 24.69 -3.41
CA LYS A 477 12.89 23.61 -2.45
C LYS A 477 13.95 22.54 -2.69
N MET A 478 14.47 21.96 -1.62
CA MET A 478 15.42 20.85 -1.68
C MET A 478 15.07 19.83 -0.61
N LYS A 479 15.16 18.54 -0.93
CA LYS A 479 15.01 17.50 0.07
C LYS A 479 16.21 17.47 0.99
N GLU A 480 15.96 17.44 2.30
CA GLU A 480 16.98 17.34 3.34
C GLU A 480 16.54 16.35 4.40
N ASN A 481 17.51 15.79 5.10
CA ASN A 481 17.24 15.05 6.33
C ASN A 481 16.96 16.09 7.41
N ILE A 482 15.72 16.14 7.83
CA ILE A 482 15.25 17.02 8.88
C ILE A 482 14.76 16.17 10.06
N ASP A 483 14.68 16.79 11.19
CA ASP A 483 13.85 16.50 12.35
C ASP A 483 13.83 15.07 12.90
N LYS A 484 13.74 15.04 14.21
CA LYS A 484 13.34 13.90 15.00
C LYS A 484 11.82 13.91 15.15
N VAL A 485 11.22 12.76 15.03
CA VAL A 485 9.77 12.55 15.20
C VAL A 485 9.55 11.47 16.23
N THR A 486 8.56 11.64 17.10
CA THR A 486 8.08 10.58 17.98
C THR A 486 6.61 10.30 17.70
N ILE A 487 6.25 9.02 17.66
CA ILE A 487 4.87 8.60 17.54
C ILE A 487 4.57 7.66 18.70
N THR A 488 3.67 8.08 19.60
CA THR A 488 3.18 7.24 20.69
C THR A 488 1.73 6.90 20.39
N GLY A 489 1.36 5.62 20.49
CA GLY A 489 0.00 5.21 20.17
C GLY A 489 -0.45 3.95 20.90
N ILE A 490 -1.76 3.72 20.82
CA ILE A 490 -2.44 2.54 21.28
C ILE A 490 -3.37 2.02 20.19
N GLU A 491 -3.41 0.71 20.02
CA GLU A 491 -4.28 -0.02 19.12
C GLU A 491 -5.07 -1.04 19.94
N ALA A 492 -6.35 -1.19 19.62
CA ALA A 492 -7.20 -2.20 20.25
C ALA A 492 -8.12 -2.81 19.19
N ASN A 493 -8.38 -4.10 19.31
CA ASN A 493 -9.37 -4.79 18.49
C ASN A 493 -10.10 -5.86 19.30
N ILE A 494 -11.38 -6.03 18.97
CA ILE A 494 -12.30 -6.97 19.57
C ILE A 494 -12.96 -7.73 18.42
N HIS A 495 -12.88 -9.05 18.46
CA HIS A 495 -13.61 -9.94 17.56
C HIS A 495 -14.50 -10.85 18.39
N TYR A 496 -15.79 -10.87 18.09
CA TYR A 496 -16.75 -11.66 18.81
C TYR A 496 -17.66 -12.45 17.86
N GLN A 497 -17.62 -13.76 17.96
CA GLN A 497 -18.55 -14.65 17.29
C GLN A 497 -19.75 -14.93 18.22
N TYR A 498 -20.83 -14.14 18.04
CA TYR A 498 -22.05 -14.27 18.86
C TYR A 498 -22.66 -15.65 18.74
N ASN A 499 -22.83 -16.15 17.50
CA ASN A 499 -23.28 -17.50 17.18
C ASN A 499 -22.65 -17.94 15.84
N GLU A 500 -23.08 -19.05 15.29
CA GLU A 500 -22.58 -19.58 14.01
C GLU A 500 -22.82 -18.65 12.82
N TYR A 501 -23.83 -17.76 12.88
CA TYR A 501 -24.22 -16.85 11.80
C TYR A 501 -23.70 -15.43 11.96
N LEU A 502 -23.47 -14.96 13.18
CA LEU A 502 -23.18 -13.54 13.46
C LEU A 502 -21.80 -13.37 14.08
N LYS A 503 -20.94 -12.64 13.35
CA LYS A 503 -19.62 -12.16 13.79
C LYS A 503 -19.65 -10.64 13.94
N LEU A 504 -19.07 -10.13 15.01
CA LEU A 504 -18.95 -8.71 15.32
C LEU A 504 -17.48 -8.34 15.48
N PHE A 505 -17.11 -7.14 15.08
CA PHE A 505 -15.79 -6.60 15.38
C PHE A 505 -15.85 -5.12 15.78
N ALA A 506 -14.89 -4.72 16.59
CA ALA A 506 -14.62 -3.33 16.92
C ALA A 506 -13.11 -3.10 16.95
N GLU A 507 -12.64 -2.05 16.32
CA GLU A 507 -11.23 -1.73 16.19
C GLU A 507 -11.00 -0.25 16.46
N GLY A 508 -9.91 0.08 17.11
CA GLY A 508 -9.58 1.45 17.47
C GLY A 508 -8.08 1.72 17.43
N THR A 509 -7.72 2.93 17.09
CA THR A 509 -6.36 3.45 17.13
C THR A 509 -6.38 4.89 17.62
N ALA A 510 -5.51 5.20 18.58
CA ALA A 510 -5.22 6.57 18.97
C ALA A 510 -3.70 6.76 18.97
N LEU A 511 -3.21 7.85 18.36
CA LEU A 511 -1.79 8.13 18.28
C LEU A 511 -1.49 9.63 18.37
N ARG A 512 -0.29 9.95 18.83
CA ARG A 512 0.27 11.29 18.88
C ARG A 512 1.59 11.34 18.13
N PRO A 513 1.57 11.81 16.86
CA PRO A 513 2.75 11.99 16.03
C PRO A 513 3.29 13.40 16.24
N GLU A 514 4.44 13.54 16.87
CA GLU A 514 4.99 14.83 17.30
C GLU A 514 6.38 15.07 16.74
N ILE A 515 6.61 16.26 16.17
CA ILE A 515 7.91 16.74 15.70
C ILE A 515 8.75 17.14 16.91
N ARG A 516 9.97 16.60 17.06
CA ARG A 516 10.83 16.79 18.25
C ARG A 516 12.01 17.73 18.02
N SER A 517 12.24 18.17 16.81
CA SER A 517 13.30 19.11 16.50
C SER A 517 12.95 19.99 15.29
N GLY A 518 13.73 21.05 15.04
CA GLY A 518 13.55 21.95 13.92
C GLY A 518 12.53 23.07 14.15
N ALA A 519 12.15 23.76 13.07
CA ALA A 519 11.30 24.95 13.12
C ALA A 519 9.87 24.66 13.61
N ASN A 520 9.39 23.42 13.42
CA ASN A 520 8.04 22.98 13.79
C ASN A 520 8.02 22.10 15.04
N GLN A 521 9.04 22.22 15.91
CA GLN A 521 9.12 21.42 17.14
C GLN A 521 7.88 21.61 18.03
N GLY A 522 7.31 20.50 18.49
CA GLY A 522 6.10 20.46 19.32
C GLY A 522 4.80 20.29 18.53
N ASN A 523 4.83 20.52 17.22
CA ASN A 523 3.66 20.38 16.35
C ASN A 523 3.44 18.92 15.92
N HIS A 524 2.26 18.64 15.36
CA HIS A 524 1.90 17.33 14.84
C HIS A 524 2.47 17.08 13.44
N LEU A 525 2.70 15.83 13.09
CA LEU A 525 2.87 15.47 11.69
C LEU A 525 1.56 15.72 10.93
N HIS A 526 1.67 16.36 9.77
CA HIS A 526 0.51 16.59 8.89
C HIS A 526 0.10 15.30 8.16
N ASN A 527 -1.14 15.27 7.69
CA ASN A 527 -1.74 14.18 6.92
C ASN A 527 -1.83 12.83 7.68
N VAL A 528 -1.78 12.85 9.02
CA VAL A 528 -1.90 11.66 9.86
C VAL A 528 -3.14 11.79 10.75
N PRO A 529 -4.16 10.92 10.61
CA PRO A 529 -5.27 10.88 11.55
C PRO A 529 -4.79 10.50 12.94
N THR A 530 -5.12 11.31 13.95
CA THR A 530 -4.71 11.04 15.33
C THR A 530 -5.58 10.00 16.02
N ARG A 531 -6.77 9.74 15.51
CA ARG A 531 -7.72 8.73 16.02
C ARG A 531 -8.46 8.09 14.88
N LYS A 532 -8.74 6.79 15.03
CA LYS A 532 -9.57 6.01 14.12
C LYS A 532 -10.35 4.97 14.92
N ALA A 533 -11.60 4.74 14.55
CA ALA A 533 -12.41 3.65 15.08
C ALA A 533 -13.18 2.99 13.95
N SER A 534 -13.27 1.66 13.98
CA SER A 534 -14.05 0.87 13.03
C SER A 534 -14.94 -0.11 13.80
N LEU A 535 -16.18 -0.23 13.38
CA LEU A 535 -17.15 -1.18 13.91
C LEU A 535 -17.74 -1.94 12.75
N GLY A 536 -18.03 -3.22 12.93
CA GLY A 536 -18.70 -3.95 11.88
C GLY A 536 -19.25 -5.31 12.32
N PHE A 537 -20.00 -5.89 11.41
CA PHE A 537 -20.61 -7.20 11.59
C PHE A 537 -20.65 -7.96 10.28
N THR A 538 -20.72 -9.28 10.40
CA THR A 538 -21.04 -10.20 9.31
C THR A 538 -22.11 -11.17 9.81
N PHE A 539 -23.28 -11.09 9.22
CA PHE A 539 -24.35 -12.09 9.37
C PHE A 539 -24.35 -12.95 8.10
N SER A 540 -24.22 -14.27 8.25
CA SER A 540 -24.19 -15.21 7.13
C SER A 540 -25.00 -16.44 7.48
N HIS A 541 -26.20 -16.57 6.91
CA HIS A 541 -27.07 -17.73 7.09
C HIS A 541 -27.15 -18.51 5.76
N PRO A 542 -26.92 -19.81 5.72
CA PRO A 542 -26.82 -20.57 4.48
C PRO A 542 -28.10 -20.49 3.62
N ASP A 543 -29.28 -20.51 4.25
CA ASP A 543 -30.57 -20.54 3.54
C ASP A 543 -31.15 -19.14 3.28
N TRP A 544 -30.66 -18.09 3.94
CA TRP A 544 -31.29 -16.77 3.87
C TRP A 544 -30.46 -15.81 3.03
N PHE A 545 -29.50 -15.17 3.67
CA PHE A 545 -28.63 -14.16 3.04
C PHE A 545 -27.34 -13.96 3.83
N THR A 546 -26.38 -13.35 3.20
CA THR A 546 -25.20 -12.78 3.84
C THR A 546 -25.34 -11.27 3.86
N LEU A 547 -25.22 -10.67 5.04
CA LEU A 547 -25.17 -9.22 5.23
C LEU A 547 -23.89 -8.88 5.98
N GLN A 548 -23.05 -8.08 5.35
CA GLN A 548 -21.85 -7.52 5.97
C GLN A 548 -21.98 -6.00 6.03
N GLY A 549 -21.67 -5.43 7.17
CA GLY A 549 -21.67 -3.98 7.35
C GLY A 549 -20.49 -3.52 8.19
N SER A 550 -19.95 -2.35 7.86
CA SER A 550 -18.94 -1.68 8.67
C SER A 550 -19.10 -0.16 8.64
N ALA A 551 -18.61 0.49 9.68
CA ALA A 551 -18.51 1.93 9.77
C ALA A 551 -17.14 2.32 10.34
N THR A 552 -16.43 3.19 9.66
CA THR A 552 -15.13 3.71 10.08
C THR A 552 -15.23 5.20 10.36
N TRP A 553 -14.82 5.60 11.56
CA TRP A 553 -14.65 6.98 11.95
C TRP A 553 -13.19 7.38 11.85
N LEU A 554 -12.92 8.51 11.20
CA LEU A 554 -11.62 9.15 11.16
C LEU A 554 -11.69 10.46 11.94
N GLY A 555 -10.85 10.57 12.97
CA GLY A 555 -10.72 11.77 13.78
C GLY A 555 -9.97 12.88 13.05
N ARG A 556 -9.49 13.87 13.80
CA ARG A 556 -8.81 15.03 13.26
C ARG A 556 -7.54 14.66 12.48
N ILE A 557 -7.36 15.32 11.32
CA ILE A 557 -6.19 15.21 10.45
C ILE A 557 -5.64 16.64 10.25
N TRP A 558 -4.41 16.89 10.65
CA TRP A 558 -3.74 18.17 10.45
C TRP A 558 -3.24 18.28 8.99
N GLN A 559 -3.48 19.41 8.34
CA GLN A 559 -3.13 19.60 6.92
C GLN A 559 -1.74 20.23 6.72
N ASP A 560 -1.24 20.95 7.70
CA ASP A 560 0.11 21.50 7.67
C ASP A 560 0.86 21.24 8.99
N GLN A 561 2.18 21.49 8.97
CA GLN A 561 3.04 21.28 10.14
C GLN A 561 3.01 22.47 11.12
N THR A 562 2.26 23.53 10.84
CA THR A 562 2.27 24.73 11.67
C THR A 562 1.22 24.69 12.77
N ASP A 563 0.36 23.68 12.79
CA ASP A 563 -0.79 23.52 13.71
C ASP A 563 -1.67 24.79 13.79
N ASN A 564 -1.60 25.64 12.77
CA ASN A 564 -2.42 26.85 12.67
C ASN A 564 -3.89 26.47 12.39
N GLY A 565 -4.56 26.03 13.38
CA GLY A 565 -5.93 25.63 13.64
C GLY A 565 -7.02 25.63 12.57
N ASP A 566 -6.80 26.26 11.44
CA ASP A 566 -7.85 26.55 10.46
C ASP A 566 -8.07 25.47 9.40
N ILE A 567 -7.20 24.43 9.34
CA ILE A 567 -7.28 23.42 8.28
C ILE A 567 -7.11 22.01 8.89
N ALA A 568 -7.99 21.65 9.82
CA ALA A 568 -8.08 20.26 10.26
C ALA A 568 -9.27 19.60 9.54
N GLU A 569 -8.97 18.66 8.69
CA GLU A 569 -9.96 17.75 8.08
C GLU A 569 -10.25 16.58 9.02
N GLY A 570 -11.17 15.71 8.64
CA GLY A 570 -11.55 14.54 9.43
C GLY A 570 -12.86 14.72 10.19
N ASN A 571 -13.01 13.97 11.27
CA ASN A 571 -14.19 13.95 12.13
C ASN A 571 -15.46 13.55 11.38
N PHE A 572 -15.36 12.46 10.61
CA PHE A 572 -16.46 11.91 9.82
C PHE A 572 -16.54 10.38 9.92
N TRP A 573 -17.73 9.86 9.67
CA TRP A 573 -18.00 8.43 9.53
C TRP A 573 -18.16 8.06 8.06
N LEU A 574 -17.63 6.89 7.70
CA LEU A 574 -17.83 6.21 6.43
C LEU A 574 -18.43 4.85 6.73
N GLY A 575 -19.64 4.62 6.26
CA GLY A 575 -20.33 3.35 6.34
C GLY A 575 -20.23 2.57 5.04
N GLU A 576 -20.24 1.25 5.13
CA GLU A 576 -20.22 0.34 4.00
C GLU A 576 -21.11 -0.86 4.32
N PHE A 577 -21.86 -1.39 3.34
CA PHE A 577 -22.52 -2.68 3.49
C PHE A 577 -22.65 -3.43 2.17
N LYS A 578 -22.74 -4.77 2.27
CA LYS A 578 -23.06 -5.68 1.17
C LYS A 578 -24.13 -6.65 1.66
N LEU A 579 -25.20 -6.79 0.88
CA LEU A 579 -26.21 -7.81 1.05
C LEU A 579 -26.18 -8.73 -0.15
N SER A 580 -26.04 -10.03 0.07
CA SER A 580 -26.03 -11.04 -0.99
C SER A 580 -26.84 -12.26 -0.59
N ARG A 581 -27.31 -13.00 -1.58
CA ARG A 581 -27.92 -14.30 -1.40
C ARG A 581 -27.42 -15.28 -2.45
N ARG A 582 -26.83 -16.38 -2.00
CA ARG A 582 -26.38 -17.45 -2.87
C ARG A 582 -27.50 -18.46 -3.09
N PHE A 583 -27.66 -18.85 -4.35
CA PHE A 583 -28.56 -19.91 -4.81
C PHE A 583 -27.70 -20.99 -5.43
N ASP A 584 -27.63 -22.15 -4.77
CA ASP A 584 -26.84 -23.30 -5.22
C ASP A 584 -27.72 -24.24 -6.03
N TYR A 585 -27.26 -24.65 -7.22
CA TYR A 585 -27.84 -25.64 -8.11
C TYR A 585 -26.84 -26.78 -8.30
N GLU A 586 -27.24 -27.88 -8.87
CA GLU A 586 -26.38 -29.08 -8.98
C GLU A 586 -24.99 -28.82 -9.62
N ARG A 587 -24.92 -27.93 -10.60
CA ARG A 587 -23.67 -27.66 -11.37
C ARG A 587 -23.20 -26.24 -11.33
N TYR A 588 -23.97 -25.30 -10.81
CA TYR A 588 -23.63 -23.89 -10.77
C TYR A 588 -24.31 -23.23 -9.57
N TRP A 589 -23.81 -22.07 -9.23
CA TRP A 589 -24.44 -21.19 -8.25
C TRP A 589 -24.57 -19.78 -8.80
N LEU A 590 -25.55 -19.03 -8.29
CA LEU A 590 -25.79 -17.63 -8.58
C LEU A 590 -25.87 -16.86 -7.27
N GLU A 591 -25.24 -15.69 -7.22
CA GLU A 591 -25.24 -14.81 -6.05
C GLU A 591 -25.51 -13.37 -6.48
N PRO A 592 -26.78 -12.92 -6.57
CA PRO A 592 -27.11 -11.52 -6.68
C PRO A 592 -26.74 -10.78 -5.40
N PHE A 593 -26.27 -9.52 -5.56
CA PHE A 593 -25.92 -8.69 -4.42
C PHE A 593 -26.19 -7.20 -4.67
N ILE A 594 -26.31 -6.47 -3.56
CA ILE A 594 -26.29 -5.01 -3.53
C ILE A 594 -25.19 -4.55 -2.58
N GLU A 595 -24.52 -3.47 -2.94
CA GLU A 595 -23.46 -2.86 -2.13
C GLU A 595 -23.71 -1.35 -2.00
N MET A 596 -23.37 -0.82 -0.82
CA MET A 596 -23.20 0.63 -0.62
C MET A 596 -21.85 0.89 0.03
N GLN A 597 -21.18 1.92 -0.44
CA GLN A 597 -19.86 2.33 0.04
C GLN A 597 -19.84 3.84 0.26
N GLY A 598 -19.02 4.28 1.23
CA GLY A 598 -18.87 5.70 1.55
C GLY A 598 -20.14 6.35 2.07
N ILE A 599 -20.98 5.62 2.83
CA ILE A 599 -22.20 6.14 3.41
C ILE A 599 -21.84 7.14 4.49
N THR A 600 -22.33 8.37 4.37
CA THR A 600 -22.03 9.44 5.31
C THR A 600 -23.19 10.43 5.37
N THR A 601 -23.28 11.15 6.48
CA THR A 601 -24.22 12.28 6.64
C THR A 601 -23.65 13.61 6.15
N LYS A 602 -22.37 13.64 5.75
CA LYS A 602 -21.75 14.84 5.20
C LYS A 602 -22.01 14.96 3.70
N ASP A 603 -22.24 16.16 3.23
CA ASP A 603 -22.41 16.46 1.79
C ASP A 603 -21.10 16.27 1.02
N GLU A 604 -19.98 16.43 1.70
CA GLU A 604 -18.64 16.35 1.13
C GLU A 604 -17.65 15.83 2.18
N ILE A 605 -16.80 14.90 1.79
CA ILE A 605 -15.64 14.44 2.57
C ILE A 605 -14.38 14.75 1.79
N ARG A 606 -13.38 15.28 2.47
CA ARG A 606 -12.05 15.55 1.93
C ARG A 606 -11.00 14.79 2.74
N TYR A 607 -10.04 14.23 2.04
CA TYR A 607 -8.83 13.70 2.64
C TYR A 607 -7.67 14.73 2.59
N THR A 608 -6.52 14.28 2.99
CA THR A 608 -5.31 15.04 3.30
C THR A 608 -4.83 16.09 2.28
N ASN A 609 -5.30 16.08 1.05
CA ASN A 609 -4.91 17.05 0.01
C ASN A 609 -6.06 17.95 -0.46
N GLY A 610 -7.15 18.00 0.29
CA GLY A 610 -8.33 18.80 -0.06
C GLY A 610 -9.20 18.23 -1.19
N SER A 611 -8.88 17.06 -1.72
CA SER A 611 -9.69 16.41 -2.77
C SER A 611 -10.91 15.71 -2.19
N ARG A 612 -12.01 15.75 -2.93
CA ARG A 612 -13.25 15.07 -2.56
C ARG A 612 -13.10 13.56 -2.70
N VAL A 613 -13.74 12.84 -1.80
CA VAL A 613 -13.92 11.39 -1.84
C VAL A 613 -15.33 11.05 -2.32
N PRO A 614 -15.52 10.03 -3.16
CA PRO A 614 -16.86 9.58 -3.54
C PRO A 614 -17.60 9.08 -2.31
N ILE A 615 -18.82 9.58 -2.16
CA ILE A 615 -19.72 9.21 -1.06
C ILE A 615 -21.01 8.62 -1.61
N ASN A 616 -21.68 7.83 -0.77
CA ASN A 616 -22.99 7.24 -1.08
C ASN A 616 -23.00 6.49 -2.43
N MET A 617 -21.97 5.65 -2.64
CA MET A 617 -21.84 4.80 -3.82
C MET A 617 -22.73 3.58 -3.69
N PHE A 618 -23.59 3.35 -4.67
CA PHE A 618 -24.49 2.20 -4.73
C PHE A 618 -24.16 1.32 -5.93
N PHE A 619 -24.16 0.00 -5.73
CA PHE A 619 -23.93 -1.01 -6.76
C PHE A 619 -24.93 -2.14 -6.66
N VAL A 620 -25.30 -2.69 -7.80
CA VAL A 620 -26.02 -3.95 -7.95
C VAL A 620 -25.17 -4.88 -8.78
N GLY A 621 -25.08 -6.14 -8.39
CA GLY A 621 -24.25 -7.09 -9.09
C GLY A 621 -24.77 -8.52 -9.01
N LEU A 622 -24.12 -9.36 -9.80
CA LEU A 622 -24.36 -10.81 -9.87
C LEU A 622 -23.00 -11.50 -9.97
N GLU A 623 -22.81 -12.50 -9.13
CA GLU A 623 -21.74 -13.48 -9.27
C GLU A 623 -22.31 -14.84 -9.61
N ALA A 624 -21.56 -15.62 -10.39
CA ALA A 624 -21.91 -16.97 -10.78
C ALA A 624 -20.66 -17.85 -10.78
N GLY A 625 -20.83 -19.12 -10.45
CA GLY A 625 -19.75 -20.10 -10.50
C GLY A 625 -20.21 -21.48 -10.94
N PHE A 626 -19.29 -22.25 -11.53
CA PHE A 626 -19.48 -23.62 -12.01
C PHE A 626 -18.16 -24.39 -12.05
#